data_38c1e8b61ad7cb5f06336a7d1a19da29
#
_entry.id   38c1e8b61ad7cb5f06336a7d1a19da29
#
_cell.length_a   1.000
_cell.length_b   1.000
_cell.length_c   1.000
_cell.angle_alpha   90.00
_cell.angle_beta   90.00
_cell.angle_gamma   90.00
#
_symmetry.space_group_name_H-M   'P 1'
#
loop_
_entity.id
_entity.type
_entity.pdbx_description
1 polymer ?
#
loop_
_entity_poly.entity_id
_entity_poly.type
_entity_poly.pdbx_seq_one_letter_code
_entity_poly.pdbx_strand_id
1 'polypeptide(L)'
;MKLTYIMFTKHLEGMDVSEIIESLQSVGVQGADLCVREGYPVNPDNIDKALPEAAKQFEAAGLCIPLVTAPGDFSRPDIDYAERYYGALGEAGVAHVKLGYWHWSDAKHYWDQLDEIRGWMESFEKLSEKHGVKTVVHNHSGKSMGLNSCAVMNVVKGFSPEHIGVFSDPGHLSICGEPIEMALDIVREYLSVLAFKDLIRQRPL
;
A
#
# COMPACT_ATOMS: atom_id res chain seq x y z
N MET A 1 5.47 19.20 -9.80
CA MET A 1 4.67 18.10 -9.19
C MET A 1 4.14 18.60 -7.86
N LYS A 2 2.84 18.45 -7.58
CA LYS A 2 2.25 18.81 -6.28
C LYS A 2 2.22 17.52 -5.43
N LEU A 3 2.81 17.55 -4.24
CA LEU A 3 2.73 16.45 -3.29
C LEU A 3 1.44 16.54 -2.48
N THR A 4 0.85 15.41 -2.16
CA THR A 4 -0.30 15.30 -1.25
C THR A 4 0.18 14.58 0.01
N TYR A 5 0.06 15.24 1.15
CA TYR A 5 0.42 14.67 2.45
C TYR A 5 -0.78 13.93 3.03
N ILE A 6 -0.62 12.65 3.28
CA ILE A 6 -1.65 11.77 3.83
C ILE A 6 -1.16 11.08 5.09
N MET A 7 -2.07 10.68 5.95
CA MET A 7 -1.76 9.92 7.16
C MET A 7 -2.25 8.48 7.05
N PHE A 8 -1.40 7.55 7.46
CA PHE A 8 -1.78 6.14 7.57
C PHE A 8 -2.69 5.93 8.79
N THR A 9 -3.88 5.40 8.57
CA THR A 9 -4.93 5.33 9.60
C THR A 9 -4.85 4.08 10.49
N LYS A 10 -3.76 3.32 10.43
CA LYS A 10 -3.62 2.06 11.19
C LYS A 10 -3.88 2.22 12.70
N HIS A 11 -3.43 3.31 13.29
CA HIS A 11 -3.57 3.56 14.73
C HIS A 11 -4.93 4.17 15.12
N LEU A 12 -5.84 4.33 14.17
CA LEU A 12 -7.22 4.79 14.38
C LEU A 12 -8.21 3.61 14.32
N GLU A 13 -7.76 2.39 14.63
CA GLU A 13 -8.60 1.21 14.71
C GLU A 13 -9.74 1.42 15.73
N GLY A 14 -10.95 1.00 15.36
CA GLY A 14 -12.15 1.15 16.18
C GLY A 14 -12.85 2.51 16.06
N MET A 15 -12.24 3.50 15.41
CA MET A 15 -12.88 4.78 15.11
C MET A 15 -13.83 4.66 13.91
N ASP A 16 -14.92 5.43 13.93
CA ASP A 16 -15.77 5.60 12.76
C ASP A 16 -15.16 6.58 11.74
N VAL A 17 -15.81 6.73 10.57
CA VAL A 17 -15.31 7.61 9.48
C VAL A 17 -15.23 9.06 9.92
N SER A 18 -16.18 9.56 10.72
CA SER A 18 -16.19 10.94 11.20
C SER A 18 -15.02 11.21 12.14
N GLU A 19 -14.77 10.30 13.08
CA GLU A 19 -13.65 10.38 14.03
C GLU A 19 -12.28 10.32 13.31
N ILE A 20 -12.18 9.50 12.26
CA ILE A 20 -10.98 9.46 11.40
C ILE A 20 -10.78 10.82 10.71
N ILE A 21 -11.83 11.40 10.12
CA ILE A 21 -11.78 12.70 9.45
C ILE A 21 -11.33 13.80 10.44
N GLU A 22 -11.93 13.86 11.63
CA GLU A 22 -11.54 14.82 12.67
C GLU A 22 -10.08 14.67 13.08
N SER A 23 -9.59 13.42 13.22
CA SER A 23 -8.19 13.13 13.53
C SER A 23 -7.26 13.66 12.45
N LEU A 24 -7.58 13.41 11.17
CA LEU A 24 -6.79 13.88 10.03
C LEU A 24 -6.75 15.41 9.93
N GLN A 25 -7.90 16.07 10.15
CA GLN A 25 -7.99 17.52 10.16
C GLN A 25 -7.18 18.12 11.30
N SER A 26 -7.17 17.49 12.48
CA SER A 26 -6.43 17.97 13.66
C SER A 26 -4.92 18.03 13.44
N VAL A 27 -4.37 17.15 12.60
CA VAL A 27 -2.94 17.12 12.24
C VAL A 27 -2.62 17.85 10.94
N GLY A 28 -3.63 18.37 10.23
CA GLY A 28 -3.45 19.23 9.06
C GLY A 28 -2.99 18.50 7.80
N VAL A 29 -3.25 17.20 7.66
CA VAL A 29 -2.97 16.43 6.43
C VAL A 29 -4.09 16.63 5.41
N GLN A 30 -3.83 16.25 4.16
CA GLN A 30 -4.74 16.44 3.04
C GLN A 30 -5.61 15.21 2.76
N GLY A 31 -5.34 14.09 3.44
CA GLY A 31 -6.11 12.85 3.23
C GLY A 31 -5.55 11.65 3.99
N ALA A 32 -6.00 10.47 3.59
CA ALA A 32 -5.68 9.21 4.24
C ALA A 32 -4.95 8.21 3.31
N ASP A 33 -4.00 7.47 3.89
CA ASP A 33 -3.77 6.07 3.57
C ASP A 33 -4.76 5.28 4.43
N LEU A 34 -5.92 4.96 3.84
CA LEU A 34 -7.03 4.37 4.58
C LEU A 34 -6.83 2.87 4.77
N CYS A 35 -6.83 2.42 6.02
CA CYS A 35 -6.90 1.00 6.34
C CYS A 35 -8.28 0.44 6.00
N VAL A 36 -8.32 -0.52 5.06
CA VAL A 36 -9.55 -1.24 4.68
C VAL A 36 -9.39 -2.72 5.04
N ARG A 37 -9.72 -3.04 6.29
CA ARG A 37 -9.59 -4.38 6.86
C ARG A 37 -10.47 -4.54 8.11
N GLU A 38 -10.54 -5.74 8.65
CA GLU A 38 -11.25 -6.01 9.91
C GLU A 38 -10.80 -5.05 11.02
N GLY A 39 -11.74 -4.61 11.87
CA GLY A 39 -11.51 -3.62 12.93
C GLY A 39 -11.62 -2.15 12.48
N TYR A 40 -11.84 -1.89 11.18
CA TYR A 40 -12.01 -0.56 10.63
C TYR A 40 -13.42 -0.37 10.04
N PRO A 41 -13.90 0.88 9.91
CA PRO A 41 -15.26 1.15 9.43
C PRO A 41 -15.48 0.66 7.99
N VAL A 42 -14.41 0.64 7.18
CA VAL A 42 -14.40 0.03 5.86
C VAL A 42 -13.54 -1.23 5.91
N ASN A 43 -14.11 -2.36 5.47
CA ASN A 43 -13.45 -3.65 5.45
C ASN A 43 -13.92 -4.48 4.25
N PRO A 44 -13.30 -5.65 3.93
CA PRO A 44 -13.67 -6.44 2.75
C PRO A 44 -15.14 -6.86 2.69
N ASP A 45 -15.83 -7.01 3.82
CA ASP A 45 -17.24 -7.45 3.84
C ASP A 45 -18.22 -6.35 3.43
N ASN A 46 -17.88 -5.09 3.70
CA ASN A 46 -18.76 -3.94 3.46
C ASN A 46 -18.23 -2.95 2.41
N ILE A 47 -17.08 -3.22 1.79
CA ILE A 47 -16.33 -2.27 0.96
C ILE A 47 -17.15 -1.63 -0.15
N ASP A 48 -18.06 -2.40 -0.78
CA ASP A 48 -18.89 -1.95 -1.91
C ASP A 48 -19.77 -0.73 -1.57
N LYS A 49 -20.19 -0.64 -0.31
CA LYS A 49 -21.06 0.43 0.19
C LYS A 49 -20.29 1.42 1.06
N ALA A 50 -19.45 0.89 1.96
CA ALA A 50 -18.79 1.70 2.96
C ALA A 50 -17.68 2.58 2.37
N LEU A 51 -16.94 2.12 1.35
CA LEU A 51 -15.85 2.91 0.78
C LEU A 51 -16.36 4.11 -0.05
N PRO A 52 -17.33 3.96 -0.98
CA PRO A 52 -17.89 5.12 -1.68
C PRO A 52 -18.56 6.12 -0.73
N GLU A 53 -19.19 5.66 0.34
CA GLU A 53 -19.79 6.54 1.36
C GLU A 53 -18.70 7.29 2.15
N ALA A 54 -17.66 6.60 2.58
CA ALA A 54 -16.51 7.22 3.23
C ALA A 54 -15.83 8.25 2.31
N ALA A 55 -15.63 7.93 1.03
CA ALA A 55 -15.04 8.84 0.06
C ALA A 55 -15.83 10.16 -0.06
N LYS A 56 -17.16 10.11 -0.09
CA LYS A 56 -18.01 11.30 -0.08
C LYS A 56 -17.87 12.12 1.20
N GLN A 57 -17.78 11.47 2.36
CA GLN A 57 -17.59 12.17 3.63
C GLN A 57 -16.22 12.86 3.69
N PHE A 58 -15.16 12.18 3.21
CA PHE A 58 -13.82 12.76 3.08
C PHE A 58 -13.82 13.97 2.14
N GLU A 59 -14.43 13.86 0.96
CA GLU A 59 -14.54 14.95 0.01
C GLU A 59 -15.31 16.16 0.59
N ALA A 60 -16.43 15.91 1.27
CA ALA A 60 -17.20 16.95 1.96
C ALA A 60 -16.39 17.66 3.07
N ALA A 61 -15.45 16.96 3.69
CA ALA A 61 -14.52 17.51 4.69
C ALA A 61 -13.26 18.17 4.08
N GLY A 62 -13.14 18.20 2.74
CA GLY A 62 -11.96 18.73 2.02
C GLY A 62 -10.74 17.81 2.06
N LEU A 63 -10.93 16.53 2.34
CA LEU A 63 -9.89 15.49 2.39
C LEU A 63 -10.04 14.54 1.20
N CYS A 64 -8.99 13.74 0.93
CA CYS A 64 -9.01 12.69 -0.10
C CYS A 64 -8.53 11.33 0.44
N ILE A 65 -8.84 10.27 -0.31
CA ILE A 65 -8.35 8.90 -0.06
C ILE A 65 -7.54 8.44 -1.28
N PRO A 66 -6.31 8.92 -1.50
CA PRO A 66 -5.54 8.53 -2.68
C PRO A 66 -4.91 7.15 -2.55
N LEU A 67 -4.84 6.59 -1.35
CA LEU A 67 -4.23 5.30 -1.06
C LEU A 67 -5.10 4.52 -0.07
N VAL A 68 -5.26 3.24 -0.35
CA VAL A 68 -5.85 2.26 0.57
C VAL A 68 -4.81 1.20 0.92
N THR A 69 -4.64 0.93 2.22
CA THR A 69 -3.89 -0.23 2.71
C THR A 69 -4.83 -1.40 2.92
N ALA A 70 -4.65 -2.44 2.12
CA ALA A 70 -5.42 -3.67 2.15
C ALA A 70 -5.12 -4.55 3.39
N PRO A 71 -5.92 -5.61 3.66
CA PRO A 71 -5.60 -6.62 4.66
C PRO A 71 -4.21 -7.21 4.48
N GLY A 72 -3.58 -7.63 5.59
CA GLY A 72 -2.21 -8.13 5.56
C GLY A 72 -2.02 -9.44 4.78
N ASP A 73 -3.07 -10.22 4.66
CA ASP A 73 -3.16 -11.47 3.89
C ASP A 73 -3.60 -11.27 2.43
N PHE A 74 -4.04 -10.05 2.06
CA PHE A 74 -4.34 -9.73 0.67
C PHE A 74 -3.03 -9.56 -0.13
N SER A 75 -2.37 -10.67 -0.35
CA SER A 75 -1.10 -10.79 -1.09
C SER A 75 -1.21 -11.72 -2.30
N ARG A 76 -2.39 -12.31 -2.53
CA ARG A 76 -2.69 -13.17 -3.67
C ARG A 76 -4.00 -12.76 -4.32
N PRO A 77 -4.09 -12.87 -5.67
CA PRO A 77 -5.26 -12.42 -6.43
C PRO A 77 -6.42 -13.43 -6.42
N ASP A 78 -6.18 -14.66 -5.97
CA ASP A 78 -7.16 -15.76 -5.89
C ASP A 78 -8.06 -15.70 -4.65
N ILE A 79 -7.93 -14.65 -3.84
CA ILE A 79 -8.85 -14.37 -2.73
C ILE A 79 -10.21 -13.95 -3.30
N ASP A 80 -11.27 -14.51 -2.79
CA ASP A 80 -12.63 -14.45 -3.35
C ASP A 80 -13.20 -13.03 -3.48
N TYR A 81 -12.70 -12.07 -2.70
CA TYR A 81 -13.12 -10.67 -2.77
C TYR A 81 -12.20 -9.75 -3.60
N ALA A 82 -11.13 -10.27 -4.24
CA ALA A 82 -10.14 -9.41 -4.92
C ALA A 82 -10.73 -8.52 -6.01
N GLU A 83 -11.55 -9.08 -6.90
CA GLU A 83 -12.22 -8.35 -7.98
C GLU A 83 -13.15 -7.26 -7.43
N ARG A 84 -13.96 -7.61 -6.43
CA ARG A 84 -14.90 -6.71 -5.78
C ARG A 84 -14.16 -5.58 -5.04
N TYR A 85 -13.04 -5.90 -4.40
CA TYR A 85 -12.20 -4.95 -3.70
C TYR A 85 -11.67 -3.88 -4.66
N TYR A 86 -11.05 -4.29 -5.79
CA TYR A 86 -10.57 -3.34 -6.80
C TYR A 86 -11.69 -2.54 -7.45
N GLY A 87 -12.85 -3.15 -7.69
CA GLY A 87 -14.03 -2.47 -8.20
C GLY A 87 -14.46 -1.32 -7.29
N ALA A 88 -14.59 -1.58 -5.99
CA ALA A 88 -14.97 -0.57 -5.01
C ALA A 88 -13.92 0.56 -4.88
N LEU A 89 -12.63 0.23 -4.98
CA LEU A 89 -11.57 1.24 -5.00
C LEU A 89 -11.70 2.17 -6.22
N GLY A 90 -11.91 1.60 -7.41
CA GLY A 90 -12.08 2.37 -8.65
C GLY A 90 -13.32 3.25 -8.60
N GLU A 91 -14.45 2.74 -8.13
CA GLU A 91 -15.72 3.50 -7.96
C GLU A 91 -15.56 4.66 -6.95
N ALA A 92 -14.76 4.48 -5.92
CA ALA A 92 -14.47 5.51 -4.93
C ALA A 92 -13.38 6.51 -5.36
N GLY A 93 -12.78 6.34 -6.56
CA GLY A 93 -11.72 7.21 -7.07
C GLY A 93 -10.38 7.06 -6.35
N VAL A 94 -10.13 5.92 -5.71
CA VAL A 94 -8.86 5.63 -5.04
C VAL A 94 -7.79 5.34 -6.09
N ALA A 95 -6.69 6.09 -6.04
CA ALA A 95 -5.63 5.97 -7.05
C ALA A 95 -4.70 4.77 -6.83
N HIS A 96 -4.47 4.38 -5.57
CA HIS A 96 -3.49 3.36 -5.22
C HIS A 96 -4.02 2.36 -4.20
N VAL A 97 -3.60 1.10 -4.33
CA VAL A 97 -3.82 0.07 -3.30
C VAL A 97 -2.49 -0.57 -2.90
N LYS A 98 -2.22 -0.58 -1.61
CA LYS A 98 -1.09 -1.28 -1.01
C LYS A 98 -1.53 -2.68 -0.61
N LEU A 99 -0.90 -3.70 -1.19
CA LEU A 99 -1.12 -5.11 -0.84
C LEU A 99 -0.53 -5.48 0.53
N GLY A 100 -0.85 -6.67 1.00
CA GLY A 100 -0.14 -7.35 2.08
C GLY A 100 1.31 -7.65 1.73
N TYR A 101 1.97 -8.45 2.57
CA TYR A 101 3.38 -8.77 2.40
C TYR A 101 3.58 -10.25 2.09
N TRP A 102 4.52 -10.54 1.18
CA TRP A 102 5.04 -11.88 0.99
C TRP A 102 6.25 -12.07 1.90
N HIS A 103 6.19 -13.10 2.73
CA HIS A 103 7.29 -13.44 3.64
C HIS A 103 8.10 -14.60 3.07
N TRP A 104 9.42 -14.45 3.06
CA TRP A 104 10.30 -15.53 2.70
C TRP A 104 10.15 -16.71 3.67
N SER A 105 10.12 -17.92 3.14
CA SER A 105 10.07 -19.18 3.86
C SER A 105 11.23 -20.07 3.39
N ASP A 106 11.75 -20.89 4.29
CA ASP A 106 12.76 -21.92 3.99
C ASP A 106 12.17 -23.18 3.32
N ALA A 107 10.85 -23.24 3.18
CA ALA A 107 10.16 -24.35 2.51
C ALA A 107 10.43 -24.45 1.00
N LYS A 108 10.83 -23.35 0.36
CA LYS A 108 11.14 -23.26 -1.08
C LYS A 108 12.38 -22.39 -1.30
N HIS A 109 13.06 -22.62 -2.43
CA HIS A 109 14.14 -21.74 -2.86
C HIS A 109 13.61 -20.30 -3.10
N TYR A 110 14.44 -19.28 -2.83
CA TYR A 110 14.05 -17.87 -2.93
C TYR A 110 13.48 -17.51 -4.32
N TRP A 111 14.14 -17.94 -5.37
CA TRP A 111 13.74 -17.60 -6.74
C TRP A 111 12.42 -18.25 -7.14
N ASP A 112 12.15 -19.49 -6.68
CA ASP A 112 10.86 -20.16 -6.92
C ASP A 112 9.71 -19.40 -6.25
N GLN A 113 9.94 -18.87 -5.04
CA GLN A 113 8.96 -18.02 -4.34
C GLN A 113 8.76 -16.70 -5.08
N LEU A 114 9.83 -16.11 -5.62
CA LEU A 114 9.74 -14.86 -6.37
C LEU A 114 8.96 -15.06 -7.68
N ASP A 115 9.21 -16.15 -8.40
CA ASP A 115 8.49 -16.46 -9.64
C ASP A 115 6.99 -16.68 -9.38
N GLU A 116 6.63 -17.34 -8.28
CA GLU A 116 5.24 -17.48 -7.84
C GLU A 116 4.60 -16.10 -7.56
N ILE A 117 5.28 -15.22 -6.81
CA ILE A 117 4.81 -13.86 -6.54
C ILE A 117 4.62 -13.07 -7.84
N ARG A 118 5.55 -13.18 -8.78
CA ARG A 118 5.43 -12.49 -10.07
C ARG A 118 4.24 -13.00 -10.89
N GLY A 119 3.93 -14.32 -10.82
CA GLY A 119 2.70 -14.86 -11.40
C GLY A 119 1.42 -14.25 -10.79
N TRP A 120 1.41 -13.98 -9.48
CA TRP A 120 0.30 -13.25 -8.84
C TRP A 120 0.26 -11.78 -9.27
N MET A 121 1.42 -11.15 -9.44
CA MET A 121 1.51 -9.75 -9.91
C MET A 121 0.94 -9.55 -11.31
N GLU A 122 1.03 -10.54 -12.23
CA GLU A 122 0.35 -10.49 -13.53
C GLU A 122 -1.18 -10.37 -13.39
N SER A 123 -1.74 -11.02 -12.38
CA SER A 123 -3.18 -10.93 -12.11
C SER A 123 -3.54 -9.60 -11.44
N PHE A 124 -2.71 -9.10 -10.52
CA PHE A 124 -2.90 -7.76 -9.95
C PHE A 124 -2.75 -6.66 -10.98
N GLU A 125 -1.85 -6.79 -11.95
CA GLU A 125 -1.72 -5.83 -13.06
C GLU A 125 -3.03 -5.75 -13.87
N LYS A 126 -3.65 -6.90 -14.19
CA LYS A 126 -4.94 -6.95 -14.89
C LYS A 126 -6.07 -6.31 -14.08
N LEU A 127 -6.11 -6.54 -12.76
CA LEU A 127 -7.07 -5.88 -11.88
C LEU A 127 -6.84 -4.36 -11.85
N SER A 128 -5.59 -3.93 -11.78
CA SER A 128 -5.21 -2.53 -11.80
C SER A 128 -5.62 -1.83 -13.10
N GLU A 129 -5.34 -2.46 -14.25
CA GLU A 129 -5.75 -1.96 -15.57
C GLU A 129 -7.27 -1.86 -15.68
N LYS A 130 -8.00 -2.92 -15.29
CA LYS A 130 -9.45 -3.00 -15.39
C LYS A 130 -10.17 -1.94 -14.57
N HIS A 131 -9.69 -1.68 -13.36
CA HIS A 131 -10.38 -0.81 -12.40
C HIS A 131 -9.75 0.59 -12.26
N GLY A 132 -8.64 0.86 -12.96
CA GLY A 132 -7.94 2.15 -12.88
C GLY A 132 -7.29 2.43 -11.52
N VAL A 133 -6.94 1.39 -10.76
CA VAL A 133 -6.33 1.48 -9.43
C VAL A 133 -4.92 0.90 -9.48
N LYS A 134 -3.89 1.69 -9.23
CA LYS A 134 -2.52 1.20 -9.25
C LYS A 134 -2.20 0.36 -8.01
N THR A 135 -1.75 -0.87 -8.24
CA THR A 135 -1.21 -1.72 -7.18
C THR A 135 0.20 -1.27 -6.79
N VAL A 136 0.44 -1.01 -5.50
CA VAL A 136 1.76 -0.62 -5.02
C VAL A 136 2.35 -1.67 -4.08
N VAL A 137 3.61 -2.04 -4.34
CA VAL A 137 4.40 -2.94 -3.50
C VAL A 137 5.23 -2.12 -2.53
N HIS A 138 5.05 -2.37 -1.24
CA HIS A 138 5.72 -1.67 -0.16
C HIS A 138 6.97 -2.43 0.28
N ASN A 139 8.14 -1.79 0.32
CA ASN A 139 9.32 -2.41 0.90
C ASN A 139 9.18 -2.51 2.42
N HIS A 140 9.55 -3.67 2.97
CA HIS A 140 9.43 -3.94 4.40
C HIS A 140 10.59 -4.77 4.93
N SER A 141 11.27 -4.28 5.96
CA SER A 141 12.37 -4.98 6.64
C SER A 141 11.93 -6.31 7.27
N GLY A 142 12.88 -7.16 7.64
CA GLY A 142 12.65 -8.48 8.19
C GLY A 142 12.70 -9.58 7.13
N LYS A 143 11.76 -10.52 7.15
CA LYS A 143 11.70 -11.63 6.17
C LYS A 143 10.83 -11.32 4.95
N SER A 144 10.64 -10.06 4.60
CA SER A 144 9.85 -9.68 3.42
C SER A 144 10.57 -10.01 2.12
N MET A 145 9.84 -10.55 1.14
CA MET A 145 10.34 -10.74 -0.24
C MET A 145 10.58 -9.39 -0.95
N GLY A 146 9.95 -8.30 -0.46
CA GLY A 146 10.25 -6.92 -0.82
C GLY A 146 11.08 -6.20 0.23
N LEU A 147 12.21 -6.80 0.68
CA LEU A 147 13.03 -6.35 1.80
C LEU A 147 13.56 -4.93 1.65
N ASN A 148 14.03 -4.58 0.47
CA ASN A 148 14.64 -3.31 0.10
C ASN A 148 14.31 -2.95 -1.35
N SER A 149 14.86 -1.86 -1.88
CA SER A 149 14.54 -1.39 -3.23
C SER A 149 14.89 -2.42 -4.31
N CYS A 150 16.06 -3.07 -4.24
CA CYS A 150 16.41 -4.13 -5.18
C CYS A 150 15.46 -5.32 -5.11
N ALA A 151 15.06 -5.74 -3.90
CA ALA A 151 14.13 -6.84 -3.72
C ALA A 151 12.73 -6.50 -4.24
N VAL A 152 12.23 -5.27 -3.98
CA VAL A 152 10.96 -4.80 -4.56
C VAL A 152 11.06 -4.75 -6.08
N MET A 153 12.17 -4.27 -6.65
CA MET A 153 12.35 -4.24 -8.10
C MET A 153 12.40 -5.64 -8.72
N ASN A 154 12.89 -6.67 -8.02
CA ASN A 154 12.76 -8.05 -8.49
C ASN A 154 11.29 -8.48 -8.62
N VAL A 155 10.40 -7.96 -7.76
CA VAL A 155 8.96 -8.22 -7.85
C VAL A 155 8.30 -7.45 -8.99
N VAL A 156 8.58 -6.15 -9.13
CA VAL A 156 7.77 -5.25 -9.99
C VAL A 156 8.36 -4.96 -11.36
N LYS A 157 9.67 -5.14 -11.56
CA LYS A 157 10.33 -4.80 -12.82
C LYS A 157 9.80 -5.64 -14.00
N GLY A 158 9.41 -4.94 -15.07
CA GLY A 158 8.86 -5.53 -16.29
C GLY A 158 7.33 -5.47 -16.38
N PHE A 159 6.63 -5.13 -15.30
CA PHE A 159 5.23 -4.75 -15.33
C PHE A 159 5.07 -3.29 -15.76
N SER A 160 3.87 -2.88 -16.17
CA SER A 160 3.59 -1.48 -16.53
C SER A 160 3.64 -0.57 -15.29
N PRO A 161 4.47 0.49 -15.29
CA PRO A 161 4.47 1.47 -14.20
C PRO A 161 3.14 2.24 -14.07
N GLU A 162 2.25 2.15 -15.05
CA GLU A 162 0.90 2.72 -14.96
C GLU A 162 0.01 1.92 -14.03
N HIS A 163 0.22 0.59 -13.93
CA HIS A 163 -0.62 -0.32 -13.16
C HIS A 163 0.05 -0.85 -11.90
N ILE A 164 1.37 -1.03 -11.94
CA ILE A 164 2.17 -1.52 -10.81
C ILE A 164 3.15 -0.44 -10.38
N GLY A 165 3.23 -0.18 -9.08
CA GLY A 165 4.12 0.83 -8.52
C GLY A 165 4.84 0.37 -7.26
N VAL A 166 5.69 1.25 -6.75
CA VAL A 166 6.43 1.06 -5.51
C VAL A 166 5.99 2.08 -4.47
N PHE A 167 5.71 1.60 -3.29
CA PHE A 167 5.59 2.40 -2.08
C PHE A 167 6.92 2.30 -1.32
N SER A 168 7.77 3.31 -1.44
CA SER A 168 9.07 3.34 -0.79
C SER A 168 8.95 3.84 0.65
N ASP A 169 9.49 3.05 1.60
CA ASP A 169 9.53 3.37 3.02
C ASP A 169 10.99 3.50 3.51
N PRO A 170 11.51 4.72 3.61
CA PRO A 170 12.88 4.98 4.06
C PRO A 170 13.20 4.46 5.46
N GLY A 171 12.20 4.35 6.35
CA GLY A 171 12.41 3.76 7.67
C GLY A 171 12.81 2.28 7.56
N HIS A 172 12.13 1.50 6.73
CA HIS A 172 12.49 0.10 6.47
C HIS A 172 13.82 -0.03 5.70
N LEU A 173 14.10 0.87 4.75
CA LEU A 173 15.38 0.91 4.04
C LEU A 173 16.55 1.15 5.00
N SER A 174 16.39 2.08 5.94
CA SER A 174 17.39 2.39 6.96
C SER A 174 17.68 1.19 7.88
N ILE A 175 16.67 0.38 8.21
CA ILE A 175 16.85 -0.88 8.95
C ILE A 175 17.69 -1.85 8.14
N CYS A 176 17.49 -1.94 6.83
CA CYS A 176 18.25 -2.78 5.92
C CYS A 176 19.64 -2.22 5.58
N GLY A 177 19.93 -0.98 5.96
CA GLY A 177 21.21 -0.33 5.66
C GLY A 177 21.34 0.16 4.21
N GLU A 178 20.22 0.31 3.48
CA GLU A 178 20.22 0.82 2.11
C GLU A 178 20.25 2.35 2.11
N PRO A 179 21.20 3.00 1.40
CA PRO A 179 21.22 4.46 1.27
C PRO A 179 19.99 4.97 0.52
N ILE A 180 19.35 6.01 1.05
CA ILE A 180 18.05 6.49 0.54
C ILE A 180 18.15 7.01 -0.89
N GLU A 181 19.21 7.74 -1.24
CA GLU A 181 19.40 8.29 -2.57
C GLU A 181 19.52 7.16 -3.62
N MET A 182 20.29 6.12 -3.30
CA MET A 182 20.43 4.94 -4.17
C MET A 182 19.09 4.19 -4.26
N ALA A 183 18.40 4.02 -3.15
CA ALA A 183 17.11 3.34 -3.08
C ALA A 183 16.06 4.02 -3.98
N LEU A 184 15.95 5.34 -3.92
CA LEU A 184 15.02 6.11 -4.74
C LEU A 184 15.40 6.11 -6.22
N ASP A 185 16.69 6.08 -6.54
CA ASP A 185 17.16 5.94 -7.92
C ASP A 185 16.79 4.57 -8.50
N ILE A 186 16.97 3.49 -7.73
CA ILE A 186 16.60 2.12 -8.11
C ILE A 186 15.12 2.01 -8.50
N VAL A 187 14.21 2.63 -7.72
CA VAL A 187 12.75 2.52 -7.93
C VAL A 187 12.14 3.66 -8.73
N ARG A 188 12.93 4.59 -9.25
CA ARG A 188 12.51 5.87 -9.84
C ARG A 188 11.30 5.76 -10.78
N GLU A 189 11.33 4.79 -11.69
CA GLU A 189 10.28 4.62 -12.70
C GLU A 189 8.96 4.10 -12.15
N TYR A 190 9.02 3.38 -11.03
CA TYR A 190 7.87 2.76 -10.37
C TYR A 190 7.41 3.52 -9.12
N LEU A 191 8.17 4.51 -8.66
CA LEU A 191 7.87 5.22 -7.41
C LEU A 191 6.52 5.93 -7.50
N SER A 192 5.58 5.51 -6.66
CA SER A 192 4.22 6.03 -6.60
C SER A 192 3.89 6.67 -5.26
N VAL A 193 4.40 6.09 -4.18
CA VAL A 193 4.17 6.54 -2.80
C VAL A 193 5.49 6.55 -2.04
N LEU A 194 5.68 7.57 -1.21
CA LEU A 194 6.84 7.69 -0.32
C LEU A 194 6.36 7.89 1.12
N ALA A 195 6.79 7.00 2.03
CA ALA A 195 6.55 7.19 3.45
C ALA A 195 7.55 8.17 4.06
N PHE A 196 7.08 8.98 5.00
CA PHE A 196 7.95 9.77 5.88
C PHE A 196 7.90 9.14 7.27
N LYS A 197 9.03 8.55 7.67
CA LYS A 197 9.23 7.97 9.00
C LYS A 197 10.49 8.49 9.62
N ASP A 198 10.44 8.69 10.92
CA ASP A 198 11.62 8.95 11.73
C ASP A 198 12.11 7.64 12.37
N LEU A 199 13.42 7.44 12.42
CA LEU A 199 14.04 6.24 12.94
C LEU A 199 15.26 6.58 13.81
N ILE A 200 15.20 6.21 15.08
CA ILE A 200 16.33 6.36 16.00
C ILE A 200 17.02 5.00 16.19
N ARG A 201 18.29 4.90 15.81
CA ARG A 201 19.14 3.76 16.17
C ARG A 201 19.71 3.98 17.56
N GLN A 202 19.25 3.22 18.54
CA GLN A 202 19.90 3.15 19.84
C GLN A 202 20.92 2.00 19.84
N ARG A 203 22.16 2.28 20.22
CA ARG A 203 23.10 1.20 20.55
C ARG A 203 22.67 0.64 21.92
N PRO A 204 22.50 -0.68 22.07
CA PRO A 204 22.37 -1.26 23.39
C PRO A 204 23.60 -0.89 24.21
N LEU A 205 23.39 -0.45 25.44
CA LEU A 205 24.44 -0.20 26.42
C LEU A 205 25.12 -1.52 26.78
#